data_bdebff05f31cb326909c01d4a6ab956f
#
_entry.id   bdebff05f31cb326909c01d4a6ab956f
#
_cell.length_a   1.000
_cell.length_b   1.000
_cell.length_c   1.000
_cell.angle_alpha   90.00
_cell.angle_beta   90.00
_cell.angle_gamma   90.00
#
_symmetry.space_group_name_H-M   'P 1'
#
loop_
_entity.id
_entity.type
_entity.pdbx_description
1 polymer ?
#
loop_
_entity_poly.entity_id
_entity_poly.type
_entity_poly.pdbx_seq_one_letter_code
_entity_poly.pdbx_strand_id
1 'polypeptide(L)'
;MTKSMNVKHILSSYLHFRDGAEAEVVPVTASFWKELTSGKRPELDEGRLMTAFTFSEPWATWERHPAGDELVMLLSGAATLVLEMADTEQVIELDTPGAYVLVPRGAWHTAKTDVETTMLFLTPGAGTEHKPVFAPVQS
;
A
#
# COMPACT_ATOMS: atom_id res chain seq x y z
N MET A 1 28.91 -13.18 -19.07
CA MET A 1 27.67 -13.94 -18.93
C MET A 1 26.48 -12.99 -18.80
N THR A 2 25.55 -13.12 -19.67
CA THR A 2 24.37 -12.27 -19.68
C THR A 2 23.35 -12.75 -18.64
N LYS A 3 22.91 -11.82 -17.80
CA LYS A 3 21.85 -12.10 -16.86
C LYS A 3 20.53 -12.20 -17.61
N SER A 4 19.79 -13.27 -17.35
CA SER A 4 18.48 -13.44 -17.96
C SER A 4 17.53 -12.34 -17.43
N MET A 5 16.84 -11.67 -18.36
CA MET A 5 15.88 -10.62 -18.03
C MET A 5 14.49 -11.25 -18.03
N ASN A 6 14.05 -11.72 -16.87
CA ASN A 6 12.77 -12.37 -16.74
C ASN A 6 11.65 -11.34 -16.47
N VAL A 7 10.51 -11.56 -17.12
CA VAL A 7 9.32 -10.77 -16.84
C VAL A 7 8.75 -11.24 -15.51
N LYS A 8 8.47 -10.28 -14.63
CA LYS A 8 7.85 -10.52 -13.32
C LYS A 8 6.45 -9.94 -13.31
N HIS A 9 5.64 -10.38 -12.37
CA HIS A 9 4.29 -9.85 -12.20
C HIS A 9 4.16 -9.24 -10.82
N ILE A 10 3.63 -8.02 -10.75
CA ILE A 10 3.59 -7.25 -9.50
C ILE A 10 2.72 -7.92 -8.42
N LEU A 11 1.80 -8.81 -8.79
CA LEU A 11 0.99 -9.51 -7.80
C LEU A 11 1.71 -10.69 -7.16
N SER A 12 2.77 -11.19 -7.77
CA SER A 12 3.52 -12.35 -7.27
C SER A 12 4.93 -12.00 -6.80
N SER A 13 5.45 -10.85 -7.18
CA SER A 13 6.74 -10.37 -6.68
C SER A 13 6.72 -8.86 -6.61
N TYR A 14 7.03 -8.33 -5.42
CA TYR A 14 7.06 -6.89 -5.20
C TYR A 14 8.44 -6.34 -5.52
N LEU A 15 8.57 -5.02 -5.49
CA LEU A 15 9.83 -4.35 -5.75
C LEU A 15 10.22 -3.49 -4.56
N HIS A 16 11.46 -3.64 -4.12
CA HIS A 16 12.02 -2.81 -3.09
C HIS A 16 13.01 -1.83 -3.71
N PHE A 17 12.68 -0.55 -3.70
CA PHE A 17 13.53 0.52 -4.18
C PHE A 17 14.32 1.07 -3.01
N ARG A 18 15.62 0.80 -3.00
CA ARG A 18 16.49 1.21 -1.92
C ARG A 18 16.88 2.68 -2.08
N ASP A 19 17.44 3.27 -1.03
CA ASP A 19 17.83 4.67 -1.00
C ASP A 19 18.84 5.02 -2.10
N GLY A 20 19.69 4.08 -2.49
CA GLY A 20 20.66 4.25 -3.58
C GLY A 20 20.07 4.03 -4.97
N ALA A 21 18.76 4.02 -5.11
CA ALA A 21 18.06 3.82 -6.38
C ALA A 21 18.16 2.40 -6.95
N GLU A 22 18.71 1.46 -6.21
CA GLU A 22 18.67 0.05 -6.60
C GLU A 22 17.28 -0.50 -6.41
N ALA A 23 16.87 -1.42 -7.28
CA ALA A 23 15.59 -2.11 -7.18
C ALA A 23 15.83 -3.60 -6.99
N GLU A 24 15.21 -4.18 -5.98
CA GLU A 24 15.31 -5.60 -5.68
C GLU A 24 13.94 -6.24 -5.82
N VAL A 25 13.91 -7.45 -6.36
CA VAL A 25 12.68 -8.25 -6.44
C VAL A 25 12.45 -8.93 -5.10
N VAL A 26 11.23 -8.79 -4.57
CA VAL A 26 10.84 -9.38 -3.30
C VAL A 26 9.73 -10.38 -3.58
N PRO A 27 10.00 -11.70 -3.52
CA PRO A 27 8.95 -12.70 -3.75
C PRO A 27 7.83 -12.56 -2.71
N VAL A 28 6.58 -12.68 -3.16
CA VAL A 28 5.42 -12.64 -2.27
C VAL A 28 5.09 -14.04 -1.82
N THR A 29 5.40 -14.35 -0.57
CA THR A 29 5.09 -15.64 0.04
C THR A 29 3.76 -15.56 0.78
N ALA A 30 3.22 -16.71 1.18
CA ALA A 30 1.97 -16.74 1.95
C ALA A 30 2.07 -15.98 3.27
N SER A 31 3.26 -15.83 3.83
CA SER A 31 3.49 -15.14 5.11
C SER A 31 4.00 -13.71 4.95
N PHE A 32 4.13 -13.21 3.72
CA PHE A 32 4.77 -11.91 3.47
C PHE A 32 4.13 -10.79 4.30
N TRP A 33 2.83 -10.62 4.18
CA TRP A 33 2.12 -9.52 4.85
C TRP A 33 2.15 -9.65 6.36
N LYS A 34 2.05 -10.87 6.86
CA LYS A 34 2.16 -11.12 8.30
C LYS A 34 3.56 -10.76 8.81
N GLU A 35 4.59 -11.11 8.06
CA GLU A 35 5.97 -10.77 8.42
C GLU A 35 6.20 -9.27 8.38
N LEU A 36 5.71 -8.62 7.33
CA LEU A 36 5.88 -7.18 7.17
C LEU A 36 5.22 -6.41 8.30
N THR A 37 3.96 -6.73 8.59
CA THR A 37 3.19 -6.01 9.61
C THR A 37 3.63 -6.33 11.04
N SER A 38 4.32 -7.46 11.25
CA SER A 38 4.84 -7.82 12.58
C SER A 38 6.29 -7.39 12.79
N GLY A 39 6.87 -6.63 11.87
CA GLY A 39 8.22 -6.10 12.00
C GLY A 39 9.32 -7.10 11.69
N LYS A 40 9.01 -8.21 11.03
CA LYS A 40 9.99 -9.25 10.71
C LYS A 40 10.75 -9.02 9.41
N ARG A 41 10.44 -7.95 8.71
CA ARG A 41 11.11 -7.58 7.47
C ARG A 41 11.66 -6.14 7.58
N PRO A 42 12.54 -5.87 8.56
CA PRO A 42 13.02 -4.50 8.79
C PRO A 42 13.87 -3.96 7.64
N GLU A 43 14.45 -4.82 6.83
CA GLU A 43 15.22 -4.38 5.65
C GLU A 43 14.33 -3.63 4.64
N LEU A 44 13.01 -3.87 4.65
CA LEU A 44 12.08 -3.23 3.73
C LEU A 44 11.66 -1.83 4.18
N ASP A 45 12.08 -1.40 5.36
CA ASP A 45 11.82 -0.04 5.84
C ASP A 45 12.69 1.00 5.14
N GLU A 46 13.83 0.59 4.61
CA GLU A 46 14.69 1.49 3.84
C GLU A 46 14.02 1.79 2.49
N GLY A 47 14.09 3.06 2.04
CA GLY A 47 13.60 3.40 0.69
C GLY A 47 12.09 3.26 0.57
N ARG A 48 11.66 2.64 -0.53
CA ARG A 48 10.24 2.48 -0.84
C ARG A 48 9.95 1.07 -1.30
N LEU A 49 8.79 0.56 -0.90
CA LEU A 49 8.32 -0.76 -1.30
C LEU A 49 7.15 -0.59 -2.27
N MET A 50 7.26 -1.20 -3.44
CA MET A 50 6.16 -1.24 -4.41
C MET A 50 5.44 -2.56 -4.26
N THR A 51 4.15 -2.50 -3.96
CA THR A 51 3.30 -3.67 -3.78
C THR A 51 2.04 -3.56 -4.61
N ALA A 52 1.34 -4.65 -4.79
CA ALA A 52 0.01 -4.66 -5.37
C ALA A 52 -0.77 -5.83 -4.81
N PHE A 53 -2.05 -5.64 -4.60
CA PHE A 53 -2.91 -6.75 -4.19
C PHE A 53 -4.36 -6.49 -4.60
N THR A 54 -5.14 -7.57 -4.59
CA THR A 54 -6.54 -7.54 -4.98
C THR A 54 -7.40 -7.73 -3.73
N PHE A 55 -8.45 -6.92 -3.62
CA PHE A 55 -9.39 -7.01 -2.50
C PHE A 55 -10.79 -6.66 -3.00
N SER A 56 -11.81 -7.12 -2.29
CA SER A 56 -13.21 -6.87 -2.65
C SER A 56 -14.06 -6.40 -1.47
N GLU A 57 -13.41 -6.08 -0.36
CA GLU A 57 -14.08 -5.58 0.86
C GLU A 57 -13.32 -4.37 1.39
N PRO A 58 -13.97 -3.51 2.18
CA PRO A 58 -13.28 -2.39 2.82
C PRO A 58 -12.12 -2.88 3.69
N TRP A 59 -11.06 -2.07 3.73
CA TRP A 59 -9.95 -2.36 4.63
C TRP A 59 -10.42 -2.30 6.09
N ALA A 60 -9.84 -3.16 6.91
CA ALA A 60 -10.16 -3.21 8.34
C ALA A 60 -9.42 -2.14 9.14
N THR A 61 -8.39 -1.52 8.55
CA THR A 61 -7.53 -0.57 9.26
C THR A 61 -7.33 0.70 8.46
N TRP A 62 -7.08 1.78 9.20
CA TRP A 62 -6.42 2.96 8.68
C TRP A 62 -4.93 2.75 8.76
N GLU A 63 -4.17 3.36 7.86
CA GLU A 63 -2.72 3.37 7.97
C GLU A 63 -2.16 4.73 7.63
N ARG A 64 -0.95 5.01 8.14
CA ARG A 64 -0.21 6.22 7.77
C ARG A 64 1.28 5.91 7.66
N HIS A 65 1.95 6.70 6.84
CA HIS A 65 3.36 6.51 6.53
C HIS A 65 4.13 7.79 6.87
N PRO A 66 4.76 7.86 8.06
CA PRO A 66 5.45 9.09 8.48
C PRO A 66 6.74 9.35 7.71
N ALA A 67 7.27 8.35 6.99
CA ALA A 67 8.53 8.52 6.27
C ALA A 67 8.41 9.27 4.95
N GLY A 68 7.20 9.40 4.38
CA GLY A 68 7.04 10.12 3.12
C GLY A 68 5.66 9.94 2.51
N ASP A 69 5.51 10.49 1.29
CA ASP A 69 4.26 10.38 0.55
C ASP A 69 4.12 8.99 -0.07
N GLU A 70 2.89 8.48 -0.10
CA GLU A 70 2.59 7.18 -0.71
C GLU A 70 1.85 7.37 -2.01
N LEU A 71 2.29 6.66 -3.06
CA LEU A 71 1.52 6.55 -4.29
C LEU A 71 0.52 5.41 -4.15
N VAL A 72 -0.74 5.69 -4.44
CA VAL A 72 -1.83 4.70 -4.48
C VAL A 72 -2.46 4.78 -5.86
N MET A 73 -2.39 3.70 -6.63
CA MET A 73 -2.85 3.66 -8.03
C MET A 73 -3.83 2.53 -8.25
N LEU A 74 -4.92 2.82 -8.93
CA LEU A 74 -5.89 1.80 -9.34
C LEU A 74 -5.40 1.08 -10.58
N LEU A 75 -5.38 -0.25 -10.54
CA LEU A 75 -5.08 -1.07 -11.72
C LEU A 75 -6.34 -1.65 -12.35
N SER A 76 -7.33 -2.04 -11.54
CA SER A 76 -8.63 -2.54 -12.02
C SER A 76 -9.66 -2.41 -10.92
N GLY A 77 -10.94 -2.42 -11.30
CA GLY A 77 -12.04 -2.27 -10.36
C GLY A 77 -12.33 -0.81 -10.04
N ALA A 78 -12.72 -0.55 -8.81
CA ALA A 78 -13.02 0.80 -8.34
C ALA A 78 -12.86 0.84 -6.82
N ALA A 79 -12.33 1.94 -6.30
CA ALA A 79 -12.14 2.09 -4.86
C ALA A 79 -12.40 3.52 -4.42
N THR A 80 -12.84 3.66 -3.19
CA THR A 80 -12.97 4.94 -2.51
C THR A 80 -11.86 5.05 -1.49
N LEU A 81 -10.99 6.05 -1.64
CA LEU A 81 -9.99 6.38 -0.62
C LEU A 81 -10.55 7.43 0.32
N VAL A 82 -10.32 7.24 1.60
CA VAL A 82 -10.71 8.22 2.62
C VAL A 82 -9.44 8.64 3.36
N LEU A 83 -9.16 9.94 3.35
CA LEU A 83 -8.02 10.53 4.03
C LEU A 83 -8.49 11.42 5.16
N GLU A 84 -7.86 11.32 6.32
CA GLU A 84 -8.06 12.31 7.38
C GLU A 84 -7.13 13.49 7.12
N MET A 85 -7.70 14.66 6.87
CA MET A 85 -6.96 15.87 6.56
C MET A 85 -7.36 16.95 7.56
N ALA A 86 -6.48 17.21 8.55
CA ALA A 86 -6.74 18.18 9.61
C ALA A 86 -8.07 17.88 10.32
N ASP A 87 -9.08 18.71 10.10
CA ASP A 87 -10.37 18.56 10.76
C ASP A 87 -11.44 17.90 9.91
N THR A 88 -11.09 17.46 8.69
CA THR A 88 -12.07 16.91 7.76
C THR A 88 -11.56 15.60 7.15
N GLU A 89 -12.52 14.80 6.67
CA GLU A 89 -12.20 13.66 5.83
C GLU A 89 -12.31 14.08 4.38
N GLN A 90 -11.34 13.66 3.58
CA GLN A 90 -11.38 13.82 2.14
C GLN A 90 -11.69 12.48 1.51
N VAL A 91 -12.73 12.43 0.70
CA VAL A 91 -13.21 11.20 0.02
C VAL A 91 -12.84 11.29 -1.44
N ILE A 92 -12.11 10.30 -1.94
CA ILE A 92 -11.58 10.32 -3.31
C ILE A 92 -12.01 9.04 -4.00
N GLU A 93 -12.70 9.18 -5.14
CA GLU A 93 -13.11 8.04 -5.95
C GLU A 93 -12.07 7.72 -7.01
N LEU A 94 -11.64 6.45 -7.07
CA LEU A 94 -10.79 5.94 -8.13
C LEU A 94 -11.59 4.90 -8.90
N ASP A 95 -11.91 5.18 -10.17
CA ASP A 95 -12.75 4.30 -10.98
C ASP A 95 -12.19 4.02 -12.38
N THR A 96 -11.00 4.53 -12.68
CA THR A 96 -10.37 4.35 -13.99
C THR A 96 -8.98 3.76 -13.80
N PRO A 97 -8.65 2.65 -14.50
CA PRO A 97 -7.30 2.07 -14.41
C PRO A 97 -6.22 3.11 -14.71
N GLY A 98 -5.22 3.18 -13.87
CA GLY A 98 -4.14 4.17 -13.96
C GLY A 98 -4.39 5.45 -13.17
N ALA A 99 -5.60 5.66 -12.64
CA ALA A 99 -5.85 6.80 -11.76
C ALA A 99 -5.09 6.60 -10.45
N TYR A 100 -4.51 7.68 -9.92
CA TYR A 100 -3.72 7.58 -8.69
C TYR A 100 -3.91 8.80 -7.79
N VAL A 101 -3.55 8.59 -6.54
CA VAL A 101 -3.52 9.65 -5.52
C VAL A 101 -2.17 9.58 -4.83
N LEU A 102 -1.60 10.73 -4.53
CA LEU A 102 -0.45 10.83 -3.65
C LEU A 102 -0.98 11.14 -2.25
N VAL A 103 -0.86 10.16 -1.36
CA VAL A 103 -1.27 10.32 0.04
C VAL A 103 -0.14 11.06 0.76
N PRO A 104 -0.42 12.23 1.35
CA PRO A 104 0.63 13.01 2.01
C PRO A 104 1.25 12.26 3.18
N ARG A 105 2.52 12.56 3.43
CA ARG A 105 3.25 12.04 4.59
C ARG A 105 2.40 12.17 5.85
N GLY A 106 2.26 11.05 6.57
CA GLY A 106 1.60 11.02 7.87
C GLY A 106 0.09 11.11 7.86
N ALA A 107 -0.54 11.20 6.69
CA ALA A 107 -2.01 11.25 6.61
C ALA A 107 -2.60 9.87 6.82
N TRP A 108 -3.52 9.76 7.78
CA TRP A 108 -4.29 8.53 7.96
C TRP A 108 -5.19 8.32 6.75
N HIS A 109 -5.19 7.11 6.21
CA HIS A 109 -6.02 6.78 5.06
C HIS A 109 -6.50 5.34 5.13
N THR A 110 -7.62 5.08 4.46
CA THR A 110 -8.18 3.74 4.29
C THR A 110 -8.83 3.65 2.92
N ALA A 111 -9.14 2.44 2.50
CA ALA A 111 -9.77 2.20 1.20
C ALA A 111 -11.02 1.35 1.38
N LYS A 112 -12.03 1.63 0.58
CA LYS A 112 -13.31 0.91 0.57
C LYS A 112 -13.63 0.47 -0.84
N THR A 113 -14.17 -0.71 -0.97
CA THR A 113 -14.72 -1.20 -2.23
C THR A 113 -15.75 -2.28 -1.96
N ASP A 114 -16.65 -2.48 -2.92
CA ASP A 114 -17.59 -3.59 -2.93
C ASP A 114 -17.47 -4.45 -4.20
N VAL A 115 -16.43 -4.19 -5.00
CA VAL A 115 -16.13 -4.96 -6.21
C VAL A 115 -14.68 -5.44 -6.15
N GLU A 116 -14.36 -6.47 -6.92
CA GLU A 116 -12.98 -6.92 -7.01
C GLU A 116 -12.10 -5.80 -7.56
N THR A 117 -11.10 -5.41 -6.79
CA THR A 117 -10.27 -4.24 -7.07
C THR A 117 -8.80 -4.59 -6.88
N THR A 118 -7.97 -4.20 -7.83
CA THR A 118 -6.52 -4.37 -7.73
C THR A 118 -5.87 -2.99 -7.69
N MET A 119 -5.04 -2.77 -6.69
CA MET A 119 -4.35 -1.50 -6.51
C MET A 119 -2.85 -1.73 -6.36
N LEU A 120 -2.09 -0.73 -6.80
CA LEU A 120 -0.63 -0.68 -6.66
C LEU A 120 -0.28 0.41 -5.67
N PHE A 121 0.72 0.12 -4.84
CA PHE A 121 1.18 1.04 -3.79
C PHE A 121 2.69 1.20 -3.90
N LEU A 122 3.17 2.44 -3.78
CA LEU A 122 4.59 2.71 -3.62
C LEU A 122 4.73 3.44 -2.29
N THR A 123 5.29 2.74 -1.29
CA THR A 123 5.18 3.10 0.11
C THR A 123 6.54 3.29 0.76
N PRO A 124 6.82 4.47 1.34
CA PRO A 124 7.95 4.63 2.26
C PRO A 124 7.56 4.01 3.60
N GLY A 125 8.05 2.79 3.88
CA GLY A 125 7.51 1.95 4.95
C GLY A 125 7.97 2.23 6.36
N ALA A 126 9.06 3.00 6.54
CA ALA A 126 9.63 3.20 7.87
C ALA A 126 8.63 3.88 8.82
N GLY A 127 8.36 3.24 9.95
CA GLY A 127 7.47 3.80 10.96
C GLY A 127 5.98 3.75 10.63
N THR A 128 5.58 2.98 9.64
CA THR A 128 4.16 2.81 9.29
C THR A 128 3.34 2.42 10.51
N GLU A 129 2.20 3.08 10.68
CA GLU A 129 1.29 2.86 11.78
C GLU A 129 -0.09 2.46 11.28
N HIS A 130 -0.80 1.68 12.10
CA HIS A 130 -2.14 1.20 11.80
C HIS A 130 -3.07 1.48 12.98
N LYS A 131 -4.36 1.69 12.68
CA LYS A 131 -5.41 1.74 13.71
C LYS A 131 -6.69 1.14 13.13
N PRO A 132 -7.58 0.56 13.97
CA PRO A 132 -8.83 -0.02 13.48
C PRO A 132 -9.74 1.03 12.83
N VAL A 133 -10.46 0.64 11.78
CA VAL A 133 -11.47 1.50 11.15
C VAL A 133 -12.63 1.70 12.10
N PHE A 134 -12.99 0.65 12.85
CA PHE A 134 -14.08 0.73 13.81
C PHE A 134 -13.53 0.79 15.22
N ALA A 135 -13.95 1.82 15.98
CA ALA A 135 -13.83 1.77 17.41
C ALA A 135 -14.86 0.77 17.92
N PRO A 136 -14.52 -0.06 18.95
CA PRO A 136 -15.52 -0.93 19.56
C PRO A 136 -16.72 -0.12 20.02
N VAL A 137 -17.92 -0.61 19.69
CA VAL A 137 -19.14 0.03 20.15
C VAL A 137 -19.20 -0.13 21.67
N GLN A 138 -19.24 0.98 22.36
CA GLN A 138 -19.44 0.95 23.80
C GLN A 138 -20.93 0.88 24.07
N SER A 139 -21.31 -0.23 24.63
CA SER A 139 -22.69 -0.43 25.06
C SER A 139 -22.88 0.11 26.47
#